data_e30cc2a0f2ea2076cff08159ef8199b4
#
_entry.id   e30cc2a0f2ea2076cff08159ef8199b4
#
_cell.length_a   1.000
_cell.length_b   1.000
_cell.length_c   1.000
_cell.angle_alpha   90.00
_cell.angle_beta   90.00
_cell.angle_gamma   90.00
#
_symmetry.space_group_name_H-M   'P 1'
#
loop_
_entity.id
_entity.type
_entity.pdbx_description
1 polymer ?
#
loop_
_entity_poly.entity_id
_entity_poly.type
_entity_poly.pdbx_seq_one_letter_code
_entity_poly.pdbx_strand_id
1 'polypeptide(L)'
;GSWLTALTSDLGAGRFDGAWLVQNFENLDPANTLWSKQYNLYANVDTEGPRYLQFEKYWGGHVFLNDVEMQYIVDNLFIGNKLSTAQLMTSDGVRIDLRNIRSPIVVFCSYGDNITPPPQALGWITDLYRNDLDVLGHDQTIVYATHDSIGHLGIFVSGSVGRKEHQEFAENIDIIDVLPAGIHHMQIDEHPDPVQEGDPTSDVFLTRIRRSSIDEVREIVRPDPENDRRFAAVARISEVNLACYRSFVQPWMRALVTDQGAKWLEQLHPLRMGYELWSDRHPLAAAVHEAAQHVRDHRQPVSEANPFLQLQAQFSTAVEQMLDQFRDCRDQIYAQAFDTLYSLPLVQAMTGQSLHDDAPPRPRPSETPEHRQYLAQELTRLEADIHSGGLAEAVIRALFFVLAARGEADGRHFRHAEQLVRPHLGSDFDMQAFRHLVRRQALLMRLDQDAVVSAIPGLLNDIAPDEIRQVAEMIVQVVGSSDVLSAQEQARLEQVAALFEQADHQAQAPQKKTASKTPAAPRTSQTRRGKGK
;
A
#
# COMPACT_ATOMS: atom_id res chain seq x y z
N GLY A 1 -9.13 15.27 -20.78
CA GLY A 1 -8.43 16.05 -19.77
C GLY A 1 -9.38 16.68 -18.76
N SER A 2 -8.86 17.28 -17.72
CA SER A 2 -9.62 17.79 -16.56
C SER A 2 -10.64 18.89 -16.89
N TRP A 3 -10.53 19.55 -18.03
CA TRP A 3 -11.55 20.50 -18.52
C TRP A 3 -12.94 19.86 -18.70
N LEU A 4 -12.99 18.56 -19.05
CA LEU A 4 -14.25 17.82 -19.13
C LEU A 4 -14.91 17.67 -17.76
N THR A 5 -14.12 17.44 -16.71
CA THR A 5 -14.61 17.40 -15.33
C THR A 5 -15.21 18.74 -14.93
N ALA A 6 -14.53 19.86 -15.27
CA ALA A 6 -15.04 21.20 -15.02
C ALA A 6 -16.34 21.46 -15.80
N LEU A 7 -16.40 21.09 -17.07
CA LEU A 7 -17.60 21.22 -17.89
C LEU A 7 -18.78 20.41 -17.33
N THR A 8 -18.53 19.14 -16.95
CA THR A 8 -19.58 18.27 -16.37
C THR A 8 -20.11 18.86 -15.06
N SER A 9 -19.22 19.39 -14.22
CA SER A 9 -19.61 20.06 -12.96
C SER A 9 -20.41 21.35 -13.24
N ASP A 10 -19.99 22.17 -14.20
CA ASP A 10 -20.71 23.39 -14.58
C ASP A 10 -22.10 23.07 -15.17
N LEU A 11 -22.22 22.00 -15.98
CA LEU A 11 -23.52 21.51 -16.49
C LEU A 11 -24.41 20.98 -15.34
N GLY A 12 -23.84 20.50 -14.27
CA GLY A 12 -24.52 20.09 -13.05
C GLY A 12 -24.77 21.23 -12.06
N ALA A 13 -24.66 22.51 -12.48
CA ALA A 13 -24.80 23.69 -11.62
C ALA A 13 -23.86 23.63 -10.37
N GLY A 14 -22.58 23.31 -10.58
CA GLY A 14 -21.56 23.20 -9.54
C GLY A 14 -21.49 21.83 -8.85
N ARG A 15 -22.21 20.84 -9.37
CA ARG A 15 -22.21 19.45 -8.88
C ARG A 15 -21.76 18.50 -9.97
N PHE A 16 -20.78 17.67 -9.64
CA PHE A 16 -20.37 16.57 -10.51
C PHE A 16 -21.25 15.34 -10.23
N ASP A 17 -21.96 14.84 -11.22
CA ASP A 17 -22.76 13.62 -11.08
C ASP A 17 -21.87 12.39 -11.12
N GLY A 18 -21.82 11.64 -9.98
CA GLY A 18 -21.05 10.40 -9.85
C GLY A 18 -21.51 9.29 -10.78
N ALA A 19 -22.69 9.40 -11.39
CA ALA A 19 -23.12 8.46 -12.43
C ALA A 19 -22.14 8.39 -13.61
N TRP A 20 -21.41 9.48 -13.93
CA TRP A 20 -20.35 9.48 -14.95
C TRP A 20 -19.15 8.63 -14.56
N LEU A 21 -18.79 8.58 -13.26
CA LEU A 21 -17.73 7.69 -12.78
C LEU A 21 -18.15 6.23 -12.88
N VAL A 22 -19.37 5.93 -12.44
CA VAL A 22 -19.93 4.56 -12.54
C VAL A 22 -20.02 4.13 -14.00
N GLN A 23 -20.43 5.01 -14.92
CA GLN A 23 -20.45 4.71 -16.35
C GLN A 23 -19.07 4.36 -16.90
N ASN A 24 -18.00 5.00 -16.42
CA ASN A 24 -16.64 4.63 -16.81
C ASN A 24 -16.27 3.23 -16.33
N PHE A 25 -16.64 2.85 -15.10
CA PHE A 25 -16.41 1.49 -14.60
C PHE A 25 -17.24 0.44 -15.36
N GLU A 26 -18.51 0.73 -15.65
CA GLU A 26 -19.36 -0.12 -16.48
C GLU A 26 -18.76 -0.35 -17.88
N ASN A 27 -18.10 0.65 -18.46
CA ASN A 27 -17.44 0.55 -19.76
C ASN A 27 -16.16 -0.33 -19.75
N LEU A 28 -15.59 -0.65 -18.57
CA LEU A 28 -14.41 -1.52 -18.48
C LEU A 28 -14.73 -2.98 -18.80
N ASP A 29 -15.98 -3.40 -18.50
CA ASP A 29 -16.43 -4.78 -18.76
C ASP A 29 -17.82 -4.76 -19.42
N PRO A 30 -17.88 -4.47 -20.73
CA PRO A 30 -19.15 -4.42 -21.46
C PRO A 30 -19.84 -5.78 -21.55
N ALA A 31 -19.12 -6.90 -21.48
CA ALA A 31 -19.72 -8.23 -21.45
C ALA A 31 -20.57 -8.41 -20.18
N ASN A 32 -20.03 -8.06 -19.01
CA ASN A 32 -20.77 -8.12 -17.76
C ASN A 32 -21.90 -7.09 -17.72
N THR A 33 -21.62 -5.84 -18.07
CA THR A 33 -22.58 -4.73 -17.97
C THR A 33 -23.79 -4.91 -18.87
N LEU A 34 -23.56 -5.31 -20.12
CA LEU A 34 -24.63 -5.33 -21.13
C LEU A 34 -25.30 -6.71 -21.25
N TRP A 35 -24.64 -7.79 -20.79
CA TRP A 35 -25.15 -9.15 -21.01
C TRP A 35 -25.05 -10.07 -19.80
N SER A 36 -23.86 -10.48 -19.35
CA SER A 36 -23.69 -11.60 -18.42
C SER A 36 -24.42 -11.43 -17.09
N LYS A 37 -24.41 -10.21 -16.53
CA LYS A 37 -25.13 -9.86 -15.31
C LYS A 37 -26.64 -10.07 -15.45
N GLN A 38 -27.23 -9.66 -16.60
CA GLN A 38 -28.65 -9.80 -16.91
C GLN A 38 -29.01 -11.24 -17.24
N TYR A 39 -28.14 -11.92 -17.99
CA TYR A 39 -28.33 -13.33 -18.31
C TYR A 39 -28.26 -14.22 -17.08
N ASN A 40 -27.33 -13.97 -16.16
CA ASN A 40 -27.25 -14.68 -14.89
C ASN A 40 -28.54 -14.51 -14.05
N LEU A 41 -29.08 -13.29 -13.96
CA LEU A 41 -30.36 -13.04 -13.32
C LEU A 41 -31.51 -13.82 -13.98
N TYR A 42 -31.56 -13.85 -15.31
CA TYR A 42 -32.56 -14.60 -16.05
C TYR A 42 -32.42 -16.11 -15.84
N ALA A 43 -31.21 -16.65 -15.97
CA ALA A 43 -30.96 -18.09 -15.85
C ALA A 43 -31.19 -18.61 -14.42
N ASN A 44 -30.95 -17.80 -13.40
CA ASN A 44 -31.03 -18.15 -12.00
C ASN A 44 -32.09 -17.31 -11.25
N VAL A 45 -33.21 -17.01 -11.90
CA VAL A 45 -34.23 -16.06 -11.39
C VAL A 45 -34.80 -16.41 -10.00
N ASP A 46 -34.76 -17.68 -9.59
CA ASP A 46 -35.26 -18.13 -8.30
C ASP A 46 -34.36 -17.77 -7.12
N THR A 47 -33.06 -17.66 -7.36
CA THR A 47 -32.05 -17.49 -6.31
C THR A 47 -31.28 -16.19 -6.43
N GLU A 48 -31.07 -15.69 -7.64
CA GLU A 48 -30.21 -14.54 -7.91
C GLU A 48 -30.87 -13.18 -7.65
N GLY A 49 -32.20 -13.11 -7.71
CA GLY A 49 -32.95 -11.86 -7.57
C GLY A 49 -32.56 -11.00 -6.35
N PRO A 50 -32.56 -11.53 -5.12
CA PRO A 50 -32.19 -10.76 -3.92
C PRO A 50 -30.76 -10.20 -3.98
N ARG A 51 -29.77 -11.00 -4.42
CA ARG A 51 -28.37 -10.60 -4.55
C ARG A 51 -28.22 -9.51 -5.62
N TYR A 52 -28.87 -9.68 -6.77
CA TYR A 52 -28.87 -8.71 -7.86
C TYR A 52 -29.45 -7.36 -7.39
N LEU A 53 -30.61 -7.36 -6.74
CA LEU A 53 -31.24 -6.13 -6.26
C LEU A 53 -30.41 -5.43 -5.17
N GLN A 54 -29.77 -6.19 -4.28
CA GLN A 54 -28.89 -5.61 -3.27
C GLN A 54 -27.67 -4.93 -3.92
N PHE A 55 -27.05 -5.57 -4.89
CA PHE A 55 -25.93 -5.00 -5.63
C PHE A 55 -26.35 -3.76 -6.43
N GLU A 56 -27.44 -3.84 -7.20
CA GLU A 56 -27.93 -2.72 -8.01
C GLU A 56 -28.34 -1.51 -7.15
N LYS A 57 -28.91 -1.75 -5.96
CA LYS A 57 -29.24 -0.69 -5.02
C LYS A 57 -27.98 0.05 -4.53
N TYR A 58 -26.92 -0.68 -4.27
CA TYR A 58 -25.62 -0.10 -3.90
C TYR A 58 -24.97 0.62 -5.10
N TRP A 59 -24.86 -0.05 -6.22
CA TRP A 59 -24.17 0.44 -7.42
C TRP A 59 -24.89 1.60 -8.09
N GLY A 60 -26.21 1.57 -8.11
CA GLY A 60 -27.07 2.63 -8.65
C GLY A 60 -27.31 3.82 -7.71
N GLY A 61 -26.77 3.78 -6.49
CA GLY A 61 -26.83 4.88 -5.52
C GLY A 61 -25.87 6.02 -5.84
N HIS A 62 -25.93 6.54 -7.06
CA HIS A 62 -25.00 7.57 -7.54
C HIS A 62 -25.00 8.81 -6.65
N VAL A 63 -23.83 9.15 -6.11
CA VAL A 63 -23.59 10.33 -5.27
C VAL A 63 -23.12 11.51 -6.11
N PHE A 64 -23.37 12.72 -5.61
CA PHE A 64 -22.83 13.95 -6.20
C PHE A 64 -21.58 14.38 -5.42
N LEU A 65 -20.58 14.84 -6.17
CA LEU A 65 -19.41 15.52 -5.61
C LEU A 65 -19.49 17.02 -5.95
N ASN A 66 -18.91 17.86 -5.12
CA ASN A 66 -18.79 19.26 -5.49
C ASN A 66 -17.70 19.44 -6.58
N ASP A 67 -17.83 20.53 -7.34
CA ASP A 67 -16.93 20.85 -8.45
C ASP A 67 -15.46 21.01 -8.01
N VAL A 68 -15.22 21.60 -6.85
CA VAL A 68 -13.89 21.86 -6.32
C VAL A 68 -13.18 20.55 -5.93
N GLU A 69 -13.87 19.67 -5.19
CA GLU A 69 -13.31 18.38 -4.76
C GLU A 69 -13.03 17.49 -5.96
N MET A 70 -13.98 17.36 -6.88
CA MET A 70 -13.80 16.52 -8.05
C MET A 70 -12.66 17.03 -8.95
N GLN A 71 -12.59 18.34 -9.16
CA GLN A 71 -11.50 18.96 -9.91
C GLN A 71 -10.15 18.73 -9.24
N TYR A 72 -10.10 18.89 -7.90
CA TYR A 72 -8.89 18.65 -7.13
C TYR A 72 -8.38 17.20 -7.27
N ILE A 73 -9.27 16.22 -7.15
CA ILE A 73 -8.95 14.80 -7.31
C ILE A 73 -8.39 14.54 -8.72
N VAL A 74 -9.08 15.01 -9.76
CA VAL A 74 -8.66 14.77 -11.15
C VAL A 74 -7.32 15.43 -11.45
N ASP A 75 -7.14 16.70 -11.07
CA ASP A 75 -5.93 17.46 -11.39
C ASP A 75 -4.70 17.00 -10.62
N ASN A 76 -4.87 16.53 -9.38
CA ASN A 76 -3.73 16.23 -8.51
C ASN A 76 -3.44 14.73 -8.40
N LEU A 77 -4.45 13.87 -8.47
CA LEU A 77 -4.27 12.42 -8.30
C LEU A 77 -4.28 11.70 -9.65
N PHE A 78 -5.37 11.81 -10.45
CA PHE A 78 -5.47 11.01 -11.66
C PHE A 78 -4.57 11.51 -12.81
N ILE A 79 -4.52 12.82 -13.06
CA ILE A 79 -3.73 13.40 -14.14
C ILE A 79 -2.35 13.81 -13.64
N GLY A 80 -2.30 14.50 -12.50
CA GLY A 80 -1.07 15.09 -11.98
C GLY A 80 -0.15 14.09 -11.29
N ASN A 81 -0.67 12.97 -10.76
CA ASN A 81 0.06 11.98 -9.98
C ASN A 81 0.94 12.59 -8.86
N LYS A 82 0.43 13.67 -8.21
CA LYS A 82 1.22 14.50 -7.30
C LYS A 82 1.44 13.88 -5.93
N LEU A 83 0.64 12.88 -5.54
CA LEU A 83 0.81 12.19 -4.27
C LEU A 83 2.06 11.30 -4.28
N SER A 84 2.22 10.46 -5.29
CA SER A 84 3.38 9.57 -5.43
C SER A 84 4.69 10.31 -5.72
N THR A 85 4.61 11.56 -6.17
CA THR A 85 5.78 12.42 -6.41
C THR A 85 6.04 13.44 -5.30
N ALA A 86 5.31 13.36 -4.16
CA ALA A 86 5.39 14.27 -3.02
C ALA A 86 5.24 15.76 -3.41
N GLN A 87 4.36 16.05 -4.38
CA GLN A 87 4.04 17.39 -4.83
C GLN A 87 2.67 17.89 -4.35
N LEU A 88 1.88 17.01 -3.72
CA LEU A 88 0.56 17.35 -3.24
C LEU A 88 0.68 18.32 -2.07
N MET A 89 -0.09 19.42 -2.13
CA MET A 89 -0.14 20.43 -1.10
C MET A 89 -1.54 20.52 -0.51
N THR A 90 -1.63 20.66 0.80
CA THR A 90 -2.89 21.02 1.48
C THR A 90 -3.24 22.49 1.26
N SER A 91 -4.45 22.89 1.60
CA SER A 91 -4.92 24.29 1.47
C SER A 91 -4.13 25.29 2.32
N ASP A 92 -3.53 24.84 3.42
CA ASP A 92 -2.66 25.61 4.31
C ASP A 92 -1.17 25.58 3.92
N GLY A 93 -0.86 24.96 2.75
CA GLY A 93 0.50 24.94 2.19
C GLY A 93 1.42 23.88 2.75
N VAL A 94 0.90 22.88 3.46
CA VAL A 94 1.69 21.74 3.93
C VAL A 94 1.86 20.73 2.80
N ARG A 95 3.10 20.30 2.57
CA ARG A 95 3.40 19.25 1.60
C ARG A 95 3.05 17.87 2.17
N ILE A 96 2.26 17.11 1.43
CA ILE A 96 1.96 15.70 1.73
C ILE A 96 3.07 14.84 1.12
N ASP A 97 3.75 14.09 1.96
CA ASP A 97 4.81 13.17 1.56
C ASP A 97 4.59 11.83 2.27
N LEU A 98 4.34 10.77 1.50
CA LEU A 98 4.06 9.44 2.03
C LEU A 98 5.25 8.86 2.81
N ARG A 99 6.47 9.36 2.58
CA ARG A 99 7.67 8.97 3.33
C ARG A 99 7.65 9.41 4.79
N ASN A 100 6.72 10.29 5.17
CA ASN A 100 6.53 10.73 6.57
C ASN A 100 5.61 9.79 7.37
N ILE A 101 4.99 8.79 6.75
CA ILE A 101 4.16 7.81 7.45
C ILE A 101 5.06 6.92 8.29
N ARG A 102 4.76 6.78 9.58
CA ARG A 102 5.54 6.00 10.55
C ARG A 102 4.93 4.64 10.87
N SER A 103 3.63 4.49 10.68
CA SER A 103 2.95 3.19 10.79
C SER A 103 3.38 2.29 9.64
N PRO A 104 3.45 0.98 9.83
CA PRO A 104 3.57 0.04 8.72
C PRO A 104 2.47 0.26 7.67
N ILE A 105 2.83 0.16 6.40
CA ILE A 105 1.90 0.26 5.28
C ILE A 105 1.73 -1.14 4.70
N VAL A 106 0.49 -1.63 4.67
CA VAL A 106 0.15 -2.90 3.99
C VAL A 106 -0.53 -2.57 2.67
N VAL A 107 0.04 -3.04 1.56
CA VAL A 107 -0.53 -2.89 0.21
C VAL A 107 -1.02 -4.24 -0.27
N PHE A 108 -2.33 -4.40 -0.38
CA PHE A 108 -2.94 -5.56 -1.00
C PHE A 108 -3.40 -5.21 -2.41
N CYS A 109 -2.98 -5.99 -3.40
CA CYS A 109 -3.32 -5.76 -4.81
C CYS A 109 -3.47 -7.08 -5.56
N SER A 110 -4.09 -7.05 -6.75
CA SER A 110 -4.39 -8.25 -7.51
C SER A 110 -4.10 -8.09 -8.99
N TYR A 111 -3.55 -9.13 -9.62
CA TYR A 111 -3.37 -9.19 -11.07
C TYR A 111 -4.70 -9.31 -11.84
N GLY A 112 -5.79 -9.73 -11.17
CA GLY A 112 -7.15 -9.71 -11.74
C GLY A 112 -7.84 -8.35 -11.66
N ASP A 113 -7.23 -7.37 -11.00
CA ASP A 113 -7.75 -6.01 -10.90
C ASP A 113 -7.38 -5.20 -12.15
N ASN A 114 -8.37 -4.82 -12.93
CA ASN A 114 -8.20 -4.02 -14.15
C ASN A 114 -8.25 -2.50 -13.90
N ILE A 115 -8.45 -2.06 -12.66
CA ILE A 115 -8.49 -0.64 -12.25
C ILE A 115 -7.19 -0.26 -11.57
N THR A 116 -6.76 -1.03 -10.55
CA THR A 116 -5.54 -0.81 -9.78
C THR A 116 -4.68 -2.07 -9.71
N PRO A 117 -4.16 -2.55 -10.85
CA PRO A 117 -3.28 -3.72 -10.88
C PRO A 117 -2.00 -3.50 -10.08
N PRO A 118 -1.24 -4.56 -9.72
CA PRO A 118 -0.04 -4.44 -8.90
C PRO A 118 0.98 -3.38 -9.36
N PRO A 119 1.24 -3.17 -10.67
CA PRO A 119 2.12 -2.09 -11.10
C PRO A 119 1.65 -0.70 -10.68
N GLN A 120 0.35 -0.46 -10.67
CA GLN A 120 -0.22 0.82 -10.24
C GLN A 120 -0.27 0.95 -8.73
N ALA A 121 -0.66 -0.11 -8.02
CA ALA A 121 -0.75 -0.11 -6.56
C ALA A 121 0.62 0.05 -5.88
N LEU A 122 1.70 -0.48 -6.48
CA LEU A 122 3.06 -0.45 -5.95
C LEU A 122 3.93 0.65 -6.56
N GLY A 123 3.47 1.32 -7.62
CA GLY A 123 4.26 2.32 -8.39
C GLY A 123 4.76 3.48 -7.55
N TRP A 124 4.01 3.92 -6.53
CA TRP A 124 4.42 4.98 -5.62
C TRP A 124 5.72 4.66 -4.87
N ILE A 125 6.01 3.37 -4.62
CA ILE A 125 7.24 2.94 -3.96
C ILE A 125 8.44 3.29 -4.84
N THR A 126 8.39 2.95 -6.11
CA THR A 126 9.48 3.23 -7.07
C THR A 126 9.58 4.71 -7.46
N ASP A 127 8.51 5.48 -7.26
CA ASP A 127 8.50 6.94 -7.46
C ASP A 127 9.20 7.67 -6.31
N LEU A 128 8.95 7.24 -5.06
CA LEU A 128 9.45 7.90 -3.85
C LEU A 128 10.82 7.44 -3.41
N TYR A 129 11.19 6.17 -3.68
CA TYR A 129 12.43 5.57 -3.22
C TYR A 129 13.31 5.10 -4.39
N ARG A 130 14.59 5.44 -4.33
CA ARG A 130 15.57 5.03 -5.33
C ARG A 130 16.12 3.63 -5.06
N ASN A 131 16.31 3.27 -3.80
CA ASN A 131 16.88 2.00 -3.35
C ASN A 131 16.43 1.68 -1.91
N ASP A 132 16.82 0.52 -1.42
CA ASP A 132 16.45 0.06 -0.07
C ASP A 132 16.96 0.99 1.04
N LEU A 133 18.12 1.64 0.87
CA LEU A 133 18.67 2.59 1.85
C LEU A 133 17.78 3.82 2.01
N ASP A 134 17.09 4.26 0.94
CA ASP A 134 16.12 5.36 1.03
C ASP A 134 14.94 4.97 1.94
N VAL A 135 14.44 3.72 1.85
CA VAL A 135 13.36 3.21 2.71
C VAL A 135 13.83 3.11 4.17
N LEU A 136 15.04 2.59 4.38
CA LEU A 136 15.64 2.47 5.72
C LEU A 136 15.85 3.84 6.37
N GLY A 137 16.37 4.82 5.62
CA GLY A 137 16.60 6.18 6.12
C GLY A 137 15.32 6.92 6.49
N HIS A 138 14.17 6.53 5.92
CA HIS A 138 12.85 7.04 6.31
C HIS A 138 12.18 6.24 7.43
N ASP A 139 12.82 5.18 7.94
CA ASP A 139 12.28 4.28 8.97
C ASP A 139 10.87 3.78 8.61
N GLN A 140 10.65 3.46 7.34
CA GLN A 140 9.34 3.06 6.84
C GLN A 140 9.28 1.56 6.58
N THR A 141 8.23 0.92 7.11
CA THR A 141 7.93 -0.50 6.87
C THR A 141 6.81 -0.59 5.84
N ILE A 142 7.08 -1.29 4.73
CA ILE A 142 6.11 -1.52 3.65
C ILE A 142 5.96 -3.02 3.47
N VAL A 143 4.73 -3.51 3.63
CA VAL A 143 4.37 -4.91 3.37
C VAL A 143 3.48 -4.94 2.15
N TYR A 144 3.76 -5.78 1.17
CA TYR A 144 2.84 -5.97 0.05
C TYR A 144 2.44 -7.44 -0.09
N ALA A 145 1.19 -7.65 -0.48
CA ALA A 145 0.66 -8.96 -0.83
C ALA A 145 -0.04 -8.87 -2.18
N THR A 146 0.14 -9.89 -3.02
CA THR A 146 -0.47 -9.97 -4.35
C THR A 146 -1.41 -11.16 -4.43
N HIS A 147 -2.52 -10.98 -5.17
CA HIS A 147 -3.46 -12.05 -5.49
C HIS A 147 -3.50 -12.24 -7.01
N ASP A 148 -3.67 -13.48 -7.48
CA ASP A 148 -3.52 -13.79 -8.91
C ASP A 148 -4.69 -13.31 -9.77
N SER A 149 -5.93 -13.37 -9.28
CA SER A 149 -7.11 -13.32 -10.15
C SER A 149 -8.31 -12.52 -9.65
N ILE A 150 -8.29 -12.02 -8.41
CA ILE A 150 -9.45 -11.32 -7.88
C ILE A 150 -9.64 -9.95 -8.54
N GLY A 151 -10.87 -9.62 -8.97
CA GLY A 151 -11.18 -8.31 -9.53
C GLY A 151 -11.26 -7.21 -8.49
N HIS A 152 -11.26 -5.95 -8.92
CA HIS A 152 -11.20 -4.75 -8.08
C HIS A 152 -12.17 -4.75 -6.90
N LEU A 153 -13.46 -4.94 -7.14
CA LEU A 153 -14.46 -4.99 -6.06
C LEU A 153 -14.29 -6.23 -5.19
N GLY A 154 -13.81 -7.33 -5.76
CA GLY A 154 -13.59 -8.57 -5.03
C GLY A 154 -12.58 -8.43 -3.90
N ILE A 155 -11.59 -7.54 -4.03
CA ILE A 155 -10.63 -7.22 -2.96
C ILE A 155 -11.35 -6.81 -1.67
N PHE A 156 -12.47 -6.10 -1.77
CA PHE A 156 -13.20 -5.55 -0.63
C PHE A 156 -14.38 -6.43 -0.18
N VAL A 157 -15.09 -7.05 -1.12
CA VAL A 157 -16.39 -7.67 -0.85
C VAL A 157 -16.44 -9.19 -1.06
N SER A 158 -15.37 -9.80 -1.59
CA SER A 158 -15.32 -11.25 -1.76
C SER A 158 -15.24 -11.97 -0.41
N GLY A 159 -16.15 -12.92 -0.18
CA GLY A 159 -16.11 -13.73 1.03
C GLY A 159 -14.89 -14.66 1.11
N SER A 160 -14.29 -15.03 -0.02
CA SER A 160 -13.02 -15.79 -0.05
C SER A 160 -11.85 -14.92 0.41
N VAL A 161 -11.71 -13.69 -0.13
CA VAL A 161 -10.69 -12.72 0.27
C VAL A 161 -10.87 -12.33 1.75
N GLY A 162 -12.11 -12.15 2.21
CA GLY A 162 -12.39 -11.83 3.61
C GLY A 162 -11.92 -12.92 4.58
N ARG A 163 -12.10 -14.19 4.21
CA ARG A 163 -11.68 -15.33 5.05
C ARG A 163 -10.19 -15.66 4.96
N LYS A 164 -9.52 -15.27 3.87
CA LYS A 164 -8.11 -15.52 3.63
C LYS A 164 -7.29 -14.26 3.92
N GLU A 165 -7.22 -13.36 2.98
CA GLU A 165 -6.28 -12.25 3.04
C GLU A 165 -6.59 -11.26 4.17
N HIS A 166 -7.85 -10.85 4.33
CA HIS A 166 -8.19 -9.87 5.37
C HIS A 166 -8.04 -10.43 6.78
N GLN A 167 -8.37 -11.72 6.97
CA GLN A 167 -8.20 -12.38 8.26
C GLN A 167 -6.72 -12.52 8.59
N GLU A 168 -5.91 -12.99 7.64
CA GLU A 168 -4.46 -13.13 7.83
C GLU A 168 -3.77 -11.80 8.09
N PHE A 169 -4.19 -10.69 7.45
CA PHE A 169 -3.68 -9.36 7.80
C PHE A 169 -4.00 -8.98 9.24
N ALA A 170 -5.22 -9.25 9.71
CA ALA A 170 -5.64 -8.94 11.07
C ALA A 170 -4.92 -9.80 12.11
N GLU A 171 -4.75 -11.10 11.85
CA GLU A 171 -4.09 -12.04 12.77
C GLU A 171 -2.58 -11.80 12.86
N ASN A 172 -1.96 -11.31 11.79
CA ASN A 172 -0.53 -11.01 11.74
C ASN A 172 -0.20 -9.54 12.04
N ILE A 173 -1.15 -8.73 12.52
CA ILE A 173 -0.94 -7.30 12.76
C ILE A 173 0.19 -7.03 13.74
N ASP A 174 0.32 -7.84 14.80
CA ASP A 174 1.37 -7.70 15.80
C ASP A 174 2.77 -8.01 15.22
N ILE A 175 2.86 -8.93 14.27
CA ILE A 175 4.12 -9.24 13.58
C ILE A 175 4.46 -8.09 12.64
N ILE A 176 3.47 -7.61 11.86
CA ILE A 176 3.65 -6.48 10.93
C ILE A 176 4.11 -5.23 11.67
N ASP A 177 3.58 -4.98 12.88
CA ASP A 177 3.93 -3.81 13.70
C ASP A 177 5.39 -3.84 14.20
N VAL A 178 5.99 -5.01 14.34
CA VAL A 178 7.39 -5.16 14.80
C VAL A 178 8.39 -5.41 13.66
N LEU A 179 7.92 -5.52 12.41
CA LEU A 179 8.83 -5.65 11.27
C LEU A 179 9.78 -4.45 11.19
N PRO A 180 11.06 -4.67 10.90
CA PRO A 180 12.01 -3.58 10.67
C PRO A 180 11.62 -2.76 9.44
N ALA A 181 12.09 -1.52 9.41
CA ALA A 181 12.00 -0.71 8.19
C ALA A 181 12.53 -1.46 6.97
N GLY A 182 11.89 -1.22 5.83
CA GLY A 182 12.19 -1.86 4.56
C GLY A 182 10.96 -2.44 3.89
N ILE A 183 11.15 -3.13 2.79
CA ILE A 183 10.09 -3.76 2.01
C ILE A 183 9.99 -5.24 2.38
N HIS A 184 8.76 -5.71 2.51
CA HIS A 184 8.44 -7.09 2.84
C HIS A 184 7.36 -7.61 1.89
N HIS A 185 7.49 -8.86 1.48
CA HIS A 185 6.48 -9.57 0.71
C HIS A 185 5.76 -10.57 1.63
N MET A 186 4.45 -10.42 1.76
CA MET A 186 3.58 -11.32 2.50
C MET A 186 2.91 -12.28 1.54
N GLN A 187 3.16 -13.56 1.73
CA GLN A 187 2.55 -14.65 0.98
C GLN A 187 1.60 -15.42 1.88
N ILE A 188 0.42 -15.72 1.39
CA ILE A 188 -0.63 -16.43 2.10
C ILE A 188 -1.01 -17.66 1.29
N ASP A 189 -0.51 -18.81 1.70
CA ASP A 189 -0.72 -20.10 1.03
C ASP A 189 -1.75 -20.94 1.79
N GLU A 190 -2.48 -21.79 1.08
CA GLU A 190 -3.30 -22.80 1.72
C GLU A 190 -2.41 -23.87 2.36
N HIS A 191 -2.78 -24.33 3.56
CA HIS A 191 -2.01 -25.36 4.24
C HIS A 191 -2.02 -26.65 3.40
N PRO A 192 -0.85 -27.28 3.12
CA PRO A 192 -0.74 -28.44 2.25
C PRO A 192 -1.43 -29.71 2.78
N ASP A 193 -1.64 -29.80 4.10
CA ASP A 193 -2.29 -30.95 4.73
C ASP A 193 -3.77 -30.65 5.04
N PRO A 194 -4.68 -31.61 4.79
CA PRO A 194 -6.07 -31.43 5.15
C PRO A 194 -6.19 -31.29 6.66
N VAL A 195 -6.72 -30.15 7.05
CA VAL A 195 -7.03 -29.80 8.45
C VAL A 195 -7.93 -30.87 9.05
N GLN A 196 -7.53 -31.52 10.14
CA GLN A 196 -8.41 -32.41 10.89
C GLN A 196 -9.52 -31.57 11.55
N GLU A 197 -10.78 -31.81 11.19
CA GLU A 197 -11.93 -31.16 11.81
C GLU A 197 -11.86 -31.34 13.35
N GLY A 198 -11.63 -30.24 14.06
CA GLY A 198 -11.64 -30.20 15.52
C GLY A 198 -10.31 -29.85 16.19
N ASP A 199 -9.23 -29.63 15.46
CA ASP A 199 -7.97 -29.10 16.03
C ASP A 199 -7.97 -27.55 15.97
N PRO A 200 -8.10 -26.83 17.10
CA PRO A 200 -8.09 -25.38 17.14
C PRO A 200 -6.73 -24.75 16.80
N THR A 201 -5.71 -25.58 16.57
CA THR A 201 -4.34 -25.12 16.21
C THR A 201 -4.03 -25.29 14.72
N SER A 202 -4.96 -25.84 13.93
CA SER A 202 -4.76 -26.03 12.50
C SER A 202 -5.21 -24.77 11.76
N ASP A 203 -4.29 -23.84 11.55
CA ASP A 203 -4.48 -22.70 10.67
C ASP A 203 -4.71 -23.21 9.25
N VAL A 204 -5.83 -22.77 8.63
CA VAL A 204 -6.19 -23.14 7.24
C VAL A 204 -5.20 -22.55 6.24
N PHE A 205 -4.55 -21.44 6.62
CA PHE A 205 -3.59 -20.72 5.81
C PHE A 205 -2.23 -20.62 6.49
N LEU A 206 -1.19 -20.60 5.68
CA LEU A 206 0.18 -20.38 6.12
C LEU A 206 0.66 -19.03 5.61
N THR A 207 0.85 -18.09 6.53
CA THR A 207 1.40 -16.78 6.21
C THR A 207 2.90 -16.74 6.40
N ARG A 208 3.60 -16.30 5.36
CA ARG A 208 5.04 -16.05 5.33
C ARG A 208 5.31 -14.60 5.00
N ILE A 209 6.10 -13.92 5.84
CA ILE A 209 6.55 -12.55 5.57
C ILE A 209 8.05 -12.60 5.35
N ARG A 210 8.47 -12.46 4.09
CA ARG A 210 9.89 -12.44 3.73
C ARG A 210 10.36 -11.03 3.41
N ARG A 211 11.65 -10.79 3.57
CA ARG A 211 12.30 -9.57 3.08
C ARG A 211 12.17 -9.48 1.57
N SER A 212 11.85 -8.30 1.08
CA SER A 212 11.85 -7.92 -0.33
C SER A 212 12.73 -6.67 -0.54
N SER A 213 12.83 -6.21 -1.78
CA SER A 213 13.66 -5.07 -2.17
C SER A 213 12.94 -4.14 -3.16
N ILE A 214 13.48 -2.94 -3.33
CA ILE A 214 13.04 -2.02 -4.40
C ILE A 214 13.17 -2.67 -5.78
N ASP A 215 14.19 -3.49 -6.00
CA ASP A 215 14.39 -4.11 -7.30
C ASP A 215 13.33 -5.18 -7.59
N GLU A 216 12.93 -5.98 -6.60
CA GLU A 216 11.77 -6.90 -6.75
C GLU A 216 10.47 -6.13 -7.04
N VAL A 217 10.24 -5.00 -6.38
CA VAL A 217 9.08 -4.14 -6.68
C VAL A 217 9.18 -3.57 -8.10
N ARG A 218 10.37 -3.19 -8.58
CA ARG A 218 10.56 -2.74 -9.97
C ARG A 218 10.26 -3.81 -11.01
N GLU A 219 10.52 -5.08 -10.70
CA GLU A 219 10.13 -6.19 -11.59
C GLU A 219 8.62 -6.29 -11.78
N ILE A 220 7.85 -5.95 -10.75
CA ILE A 220 6.38 -5.89 -10.80
C ILE A 220 5.92 -4.60 -11.51
N VAL A 221 6.41 -3.44 -11.08
CA VAL A 221 5.98 -2.12 -11.55
C VAL A 221 6.43 -1.84 -12.99
N ARG A 222 7.64 -2.26 -13.36
CA ARG A 222 8.25 -2.04 -14.68
C ARG A 222 8.19 -0.59 -15.11
N PRO A 223 8.84 0.34 -14.37
CA PRO A 223 8.82 1.76 -14.71
C PRO A 223 9.29 2.00 -16.15
N ASP A 224 8.52 2.78 -16.91
CA ASP A 224 8.81 3.11 -18.30
C ASP A 224 9.00 4.62 -18.48
N PRO A 225 10.24 5.11 -18.70
CA PRO A 225 10.51 6.53 -18.88
C PRO A 225 9.83 7.16 -20.12
N GLU A 226 9.55 6.36 -21.16
CA GLU A 226 8.81 6.87 -22.32
C GLU A 226 7.35 7.10 -22.00
N ASN A 227 6.71 6.19 -21.27
CA ASN A 227 5.36 6.40 -20.76
C ASN A 227 5.30 7.59 -19.80
N ASP A 228 6.28 7.75 -18.91
CA ASP A 228 6.35 8.92 -18.04
C ASP A 228 6.35 10.23 -18.84
N ARG A 229 7.09 10.31 -19.97
CA ARG A 229 7.05 11.49 -20.85
C ARG A 229 5.70 11.69 -21.53
N ARG A 230 5.08 10.61 -22.03
CA ARG A 230 3.73 10.67 -22.62
C ARG A 230 2.71 11.20 -21.61
N PHE A 231 2.71 10.68 -20.39
CA PHE A 231 1.79 11.13 -19.34
C PHE A 231 2.11 12.56 -18.85
N ALA A 232 3.37 12.97 -18.79
CA ALA A 232 3.75 14.36 -18.51
C ALA A 232 3.21 15.32 -19.60
N ALA A 233 3.30 14.91 -20.88
CA ALA A 233 2.70 15.66 -21.97
C ALA A 233 1.17 15.76 -21.85
N VAL A 234 0.49 14.67 -21.49
CA VAL A 234 -0.96 14.66 -21.22
C VAL A 234 -1.31 15.61 -20.08
N ALA A 235 -0.58 15.58 -18.99
CA ALA A 235 -0.80 16.47 -17.84
C ALA A 235 -0.71 17.94 -18.28
N ARG A 236 0.34 18.29 -19.04
CA ARG A 236 0.51 19.67 -19.54
C ARG A 236 -0.59 20.10 -20.48
N ILE A 237 -0.99 19.26 -21.43
CA ILE A 237 -2.10 19.53 -22.34
C ILE A 237 -3.42 19.68 -21.55
N SER A 238 -3.62 18.85 -20.54
CA SER A 238 -4.80 18.95 -19.68
C SER A 238 -4.87 20.28 -18.93
N GLU A 239 -3.75 20.77 -18.40
CA GLU A 239 -3.64 22.09 -17.76
C GLU A 239 -4.00 23.22 -18.73
N VAL A 240 -3.42 23.19 -19.94
CA VAL A 240 -3.68 24.21 -20.96
C VAL A 240 -5.15 24.20 -21.37
N ASN A 241 -5.72 23.02 -21.64
CA ASN A 241 -7.13 22.89 -22.02
C ASN A 241 -8.07 23.37 -20.91
N LEU A 242 -7.76 23.07 -19.64
CA LEU A 242 -8.51 23.56 -18.50
C LEU A 242 -8.43 25.09 -18.38
N ALA A 243 -7.25 25.67 -18.56
CA ALA A 243 -7.05 27.12 -18.54
C ALA A 243 -7.85 27.81 -19.67
N CYS A 244 -7.82 27.25 -20.89
CA CYS A 244 -8.63 27.73 -22.01
C CYS A 244 -10.13 27.62 -21.71
N TYR A 245 -10.58 26.48 -21.21
CA TYR A 245 -11.98 26.31 -20.83
C TYR A 245 -12.42 27.35 -19.79
N ARG A 246 -11.67 27.52 -18.72
CA ARG A 246 -11.97 28.47 -17.63
C ARG A 246 -11.99 29.91 -18.11
N SER A 247 -11.12 30.26 -19.06
CA SER A 247 -11.00 31.63 -19.55
C SER A 247 -12.07 31.98 -20.58
N PHE A 248 -12.42 31.07 -21.49
CA PHE A 248 -13.22 31.38 -22.65
C PHE A 248 -14.61 30.73 -22.67
N VAL A 249 -14.82 29.62 -22.04
CA VAL A 249 -16.04 28.82 -22.10
C VAL A 249 -16.82 28.81 -20.79
N GLN A 250 -16.15 28.59 -19.67
CA GLN A 250 -16.80 28.47 -18.38
C GLN A 250 -17.69 29.63 -17.96
N PRO A 251 -17.33 30.92 -18.20
CA PRO A 251 -18.21 32.03 -17.84
C PRO A 251 -19.57 31.97 -18.55
N TRP A 252 -19.57 31.54 -19.81
CA TRP A 252 -20.79 31.37 -20.58
C TRP A 252 -21.59 30.15 -20.10
N MET A 253 -20.93 29.05 -19.83
CA MET A 253 -21.60 27.86 -19.32
C MET A 253 -22.30 28.14 -17.99
N ARG A 254 -21.64 28.81 -17.06
CA ARG A 254 -22.21 29.18 -15.75
C ARG A 254 -23.35 30.20 -15.87
N ALA A 255 -23.33 31.04 -16.87
CA ALA A 255 -24.42 31.98 -17.13
C ALA A 255 -25.66 31.34 -17.79
N LEU A 256 -25.48 30.27 -18.56
CA LEU A 256 -26.55 29.59 -19.29
C LEU A 256 -27.18 28.43 -18.52
N VAL A 257 -26.42 27.75 -17.68
CA VAL A 257 -26.91 26.61 -16.92
C VAL A 257 -27.79 27.07 -15.76
N THR A 258 -28.98 26.50 -15.68
CA THR A 258 -29.92 26.72 -14.58
C THR A 258 -30.06 25.44 -13.76
N ASP A 259 -30.47 25.55 -12.49
CA ASP A 259 -30.73 24.39 -11.63
C ASP A 259 -31.75 23.43 -12.25
N GLN A 260 -32.75 23.97 -12.96
CA GLN A 260 -33.74 23.13 -13.64
C GLN A 260 -33.12 22.38 -14.82
N GLY A 261 -32.26 23.04 -15.60
CA GLY A 261 -31.52 22.43 -16.71
C GLY A 261 -30.58 21.34 -16.23
N ALA A 262 -29.86 21.57 -15.13
CA ALA A 262 -29.00 20.56 -14.48
C ALA A 262 -29.79 19.33 -14.05
N LYS A 263 -30.96 19.48 -13.43
CA LYS A 263 -31.85 18.36 -13.08
C LYS A 263 -32.32 17.57 -14.29
N TRP A 264 -32.63 18.26 -15.42
CA TRP A 264 -32.97 17.56 -16.65
C TRP A 264 -31.81 16.73 -17.21
N LEU A 265 -30.59 17.27 -17.19
CA LEU A 265 -29.41 16.55 -17.63
C LEU A 265 -29.10 15.34 -16.72
N GLU A 266 -29.28 15.49 -15.41
CA GLU A 266 -29.18 14.40 -14.45
C GLU A 266 -30.15 13.26 -14.78
N GLN A 267 -31.44 13.58 -14.99
CA GLN A 267 -32.48 12.58 -15.29
C GLN A 267 -32.28 11.90 -16.66
N LEU A 268 -31.66 12.58 -17.60
CA LEU A 268 -31.35 12.04 -18.94
C LEU A 268 -30.05 11.23 -18.96
N HIS A 269 -29.33 11.09 -17.83
CA HIS A 269 -28.13 10.26 -17.79
C HIS A 269 -28.50 8.79 -18.08
N PRO A 270 -27.77 8.09 -18.99
CA PRO A 270 -28.13 6.73 -19.42
C PRO A 270 -28.37 5.74 -18.27
N LEU A 271 -27.52 5.77 -17.25
CA LEU A 271 -27.68 4.89 -16.08
C LEU A 271 -28.95 5.21 -15.28
N ARG A 272 -29.34 6.48 -15.14
CA ARG A 272 -30.56 6.88 -14.43
C ARG A 272 -31.81 6.58 -15.25
N MET A 273 -31.78 6.80 -16.57
CA MET A 273 -32.90 6.47 -17.46
C MET A 273 -33.25 4.97 -17.39
N GLY A 274 -32.25 4.08 -17.31
CA GLY A 274 -32.51 2.65 -17.17
C GLY A 274 -33.36 2.32 -15.95
N TYR A 275 -33.05 2.91 -14.79
CA TYR A 275 -33.83 2.69 -13.58
C TYR A 275 -35.25 3.28 -13.64
N GLU A 276 -35.44 4.44 -14.26
CA GLU A 276 -36.77 5.04 -14.44
C GLU A 276 -37.64 4.22 -15.39
N LEU A 277 -37.09 3.74 -16.50
CA LEU A 277 -37.81 2.91 -17.48
C LEU A 277 -38.33 1.59 -16.90
N TRP A 278 -37.58 1.00 -15.94
CA TRP A 278 -37.95 -0.27 -15.31
C TRP A 278 -38.54 -0.07 -13.90
N SER A 279 -38.90 1.15 -13.51
CA SER A 279 -39.47 1.44 -12.21
C SER A 279 -40.95 1.10 -12.13
N ASP A 280 -41.48 0.96 -10.91
CA ASP A 280 -42.92 0.79 -10.66
C ASP A 280 -43.77 1.98 -11.08
N ARG A 281 -43.16 3.11 -11.43
CA ARG A 281 -43.84 4.30 -12.01
C ARG A 281 -44.16 4.15 -13.48
N HIS A 282 -43.53 3.17 -14.16
CA HIS A 282 -43.79 2.97 -15.59
C HIS A 282 -45.26 2.54 -15.83
N PRO A 283 -45.96 3.08 -16.85
CA PRO A 283 -47.38 2.77 -17.08
C PRO A 283 -47.71 1.28 -17.25
N LEU A 284 -46.73 0.48 -17.72
CA LEU A 284 -46.89 -0.97 -17.88
C LEU A 284 -46.49 -1.79 -16.66
N ALA A 285 -46.03 -1.18 -15.57
CA ALA A 285 -45.52 -1.91 -14.40
C ALA A 285 -46.59 -2.86 -13.81
N ALA A 286 -47.85 -2.40 -13.69
CA ALA A 286 -48.92 -3.24 -13.17
C ALA A 286 -49.17 -4.49 -14.02
N ALA A 287 -49.20 -4.35 -15.36
CA ALA A 287 -49.37 -5.48 -16.27
C ALA A 287 -48.18 -6.45 -16.24
N VAL A 288 -46.95 -5.92 -16.09
CA VAL A 288 -45.73 -6.74 -15.92
C VAL A 288 -45.79 -7.53 -14.62
N HIS A 289 -46.24 -6.92 -13.51
CA HIS A 289 -46.38 -7.58 -12.21
C HIS A 289 -47.41 -8.71 -12.27
N GLU A 290 -48.56 -8.46 -12.89
CA GLU A 290 -49.62 -9.48 -13.07
C GLU A 290 -49.08 -10.65 -13.93
N ALA A 291 -48.46 -10.37 -15.07
CA ALA A 291 -47.88 -11.38 -15.92
C ALA A 291 -46.77 -12.16 -15.19
N ALA A 292 -45.91 -11.50 -14.42
CA ALA A 292 -44.86 -12.14 -13.63
C ALA A 292 -45.44 -13.08 -12.56
N GLN A 293 -46.54 -12.70 -11.90
CA GLN A 293 -47.24 -13.55 -10.94
C GLN A 293 -47.78 -14.80 -11.65
N HIS A 294 -48.47 -14.61 -12.78
CA HIS A 294 -49.00 -15.73 -13.56
C HIS A 294 -47.89 -16.72 -13.98
N VAL A 295 -46.76 -16.21 -14.44
CA VAL A 295 -45.62 -17.05 -14.82
C VAL A 295 -45.08 -17.82 -13.61
N ARG A 296 -44.93 -17.19 -12.45
CA ARG A 296 -44.44 -17.84 -11.23
C ARG A 296 -45.35 -19.00 -10.82
N ASP A 297 -46.65 -18.83 -10.91
CA ASP A 297 -47.62 -19.84 -10.50
C ASP A 297 -47.74 -21.03 -11.47
N HIS A 298 -47.33 -20.85 -12.73
CA HIS A 298 -47.54 -21.86 -13.79
C HIS A 298 -46.26 -22.39 -14.44
N ARG A 299 -45.08 -21.84 -14.12
CA ARG A 299 -43.83 -22.32 -14.74
C ARG A 299 -43.43 -23.68 -14.18
N GLN A 300 -42.76 -24.44 -15.02
CA GLN A 300 -42.20 -25.74 -14.71
C GLN A 300 -40.72 -25.77 -15.03
N PRO A 301 -39.89 -26.53 -14.28
CA PRO A 301 -38.49 -26.68 -14.57
C PRO A 301 -38.29 -27.34 -15.92
N VAL A 302 -37.32 -26.87 -16.70
CA VAL A 302 -36.92 -27.46 -17.98
C VAL A 302 -35.89 -28.55 -17.69
N SER A 303 -35.98 -29.68 -18.43
CA SER A 303 -34.98 -30.75 -18.35
C SER A 303 -33.60 -30.25 -18.76
N GLU A 304 -32.56 -30.62 -18.02
CA GLU A 304 -31.15 -30.29 -18.35
C GLU A 304 -30.74 -30.82 -19.74
N ALA A 305 -31.37 -31.88 -20.21
CA ALA A 305 -31.14 -32.43 -21.55
C ALA A 305 -31.84 -31.67 -22.68
N ASN A 306 -32.56 -30.58 -22.39
CA ASN A 306 -33.28 -29.81 -23.40
C ASN A 306 -32.28 -29.09 -24.34
N PRO A 307 -32.35 -29.39 -25.66
CA PRO A 307 -31.41 -28.80 -26.62
C PRO A 307 -31.53 -27.28 -26.75
N PHE A 308 -32.67 -26.67 -26.41
CA PHE A 308 -32.84 -25.23 -26.39
C PHE A 308 -32.07 -24.56 -25.24
N LEU A 309 -31.87 -25.22 -24.08
CA LEU A 309 -30.99 -24.73 -23.04
C LEU A 309 -29.53 -24.67 -23.49
N GLN A 310 -29.08 -25.71 -24.19
CA GLN A 310 -27.73 -25.74 -24.75
C GLN A 310 -27.53 -24.65 -25.79
N LEU A 311 -28.50 -24.44 -26.67
CA LEU A 311 -28.47 -23.36 -27.67
C LEU A 311 -28.45 -21.99 -27.00
N GLN A 312 -29.26 -21.78 -25.96
CA GLN A 312 -29.30 -20.56 -25.19
C GLN A 312 -27.93 -20.27 -24.52
N ALA A 313 -27.31 -21.26 -23.88
CA ALA A 313 -26.00 -21.14 -23.29
C ALA A 313 -24.90 -20.79 -24.31
N GLN A 314 -24.92 -21.50 -25.48
CA GLN A 314 -24.01 -21.19 -26.58
C GLN A 314 -24.20 -19.79 -27.14
N PHE A 315 -25.44 -19.31 -27.28
CA PHE A 315 -25.73 -17.95 -27.69
C PHE A 315 -25.20 -16.93 -26.68
N SER A 316 -25.45 -17.17 -25.38
CA SER A 316 -24.90 -16.31 -24.32
C SER A 316 -23.38 -16.21 -24.38
N THR A 317 -22.69 -17.33 -24.47
CA THR A 317 -21.22 -17.37 -24.60
C THR A 317 -20.74 -16.61 -25.84
N ALA A 318 -21.46 -16.76 -26.99
CA ALA A 318 -21.10 -16.02 -28.20
C ALA A 318 -21.27 -14.51 -28.06
N VAL A 319 -22.32 -14.05 -27.37
CA VAL A 319 -22.52 -12.62 -27.07
C VAL A 319 -21.42 -12.09 -26.14
N GLU A 320 -21.07 -12.81 -25.08
CA GLU A 320 -19.98 -12.47 -24.16
C GLU A 320 -18.65 -12.34 -24.93
N GLN A 321 -18.30 -13.33 -25.72
CA GLN A 321 -17.07 -13.31 -26.54
C GLN A 321 -17.05 -12.13 -27.51
N MET A 322 -18.17 -11.80 -28.14
CA MET A 322 -18.27 -10.64 -29.05
C MET A 322 -18.04 -9.32 -28.29
N LEU A 323 -18.61 -9.17 -27.10
CA LEU A 323 -18.45 -7.97 -26.26
C LEU A 323 -17.02 -7.86 -25.70
N ASP A 324 -16.39 -8.98 -25.36
CA ASP A 324 -14.98 -9.00 -24.95
C ASP A 324 -14.07 -8.62 -26.12
N GLN A 325 -14.29 -9.16 -27.32
CA GLN A 325 -13.54 -8.76 -28.51
C GLN A 325 -13.72 -7.28 -28.85
N PHE A 326 -14.94 -6.74 -28.70
CA PHE A 326 -15.20 -5.30 -28.84
C PHE A 326 -14.37 -4.49 -27.83
N ARG A 327 -14.38 -4.88 -26.54
CA ARG A 327 -13.56 -4.23 -25.49
C ARG A 327 -12.09 -4.24 -25.87
N ASP A 328 -11.55 -5.42 -26.21
CA ASP A 328 -10.13 -5.59 -26.49
C ASP A 328 -9.69 -4.77 -27.72
N CYS A 329 -10.51 -4.77 -28.77
CA CYS A 329 -10.26 -3.96 -29.96
C CYS A 329 -10.30 -2.44 -29.65
N ARG A 330 -11.32 -1.99 -28.91
CA ARG A 330 -11.45 -0.61 -28.48
C ARG A 330 -10.24 -0.16 -27.66
N ASP A 331 -9.84 -0.97 -26.68
CA ASP A 331 -8.75 -0.64 -25.77
C ASP A 331 -7.40 -0.63 -26.51
N GLN A 332 -7.21 -1.54 -27.45
CA GLN A 332 -6.03 -1.53 -28.32
C GLN A 332 -5.97 -0.29 -29.21
N ILE A 333 -7.10 0.13 -29.79
CA ILE A 333 -7.18 1.36 -30.59
C ILE A 333 -6.85 2.58 -29.73
N TYR A 334 -7.39 2.66 -28.50
CA TYR A 334 -7.12 3.76 -27.59
C TYR A 334 -5.64 3.80 -27.15
N ALA A 335 -5.05 2.65 -26.83
CA ALA A 335 -3.63 2.56 -26.50
C ALA A 335 -2.74 3.01 -27.67
N GLN A 336 -3.00 2.51 -28.89
CA GLN A 336 -2.24 2.89 -30.08
C GLN A 336 -2.39 4.38 -30.42
N ALA A 337 -3.60 4.93 -30.31
CA ALA A 337 -3.85 6.35 -30.55
C ALA A 337 -3.12 7.22 -29.51
N PHE A 338 -3.15 6.81 -28.24
CA PHE A 338 -2.42 7.47 -27.17
C PHE A 338 -0.91 7.45 -27.43
N ASP A 339 -0.34 6.27 -27.66
CA ASP A 339 1.09 6.10 -27.93
C ASP A 339 1.53 6.91 -29.15
N THR A 340 0.78 6.85 -30.24
CA THR A 340 1.11 7.57 -31.46
C THR A 340 1.06 9.09 -31.23
N LEU A 341 -0.02 9.61 -30.64
CA LEU A 341 -0.21 11.05 -30.49
C LEU A 341 0.81 11.66 -29.53
N TYR A 342 0.98 11.05 -28.36
CA TYR A 342 1.82 11.61 -27.30
C TYR A 342 3.33 11.27 -27.44
N SER A 343 3.69 10.41 -28.40
CA SER A 343 5.07 10.21 -28.81
C SER A 343 5.53 11.12 -29.93
N LEU A 344 4.62 11.91 -30.56
CA LEU A 344 5.01 12.84 -31.63
C LEU A 344 6.02 13.85 -31.10
N PRO A 345 7.19 14.04 -31.78
CA PRO A 345 8.21 14.99 -31.33
C PRO A 345 7.68 16.42 -31.17
N LEU A 346 6.73 16.82 -32.03
CA LEU A 346 6.08 18.13 -31.92
C LEU A 346 5.28 18.26 -30.63
N VAL A 347 4.50 17.25 -30.27
CA VAL A 347 3.69 17.23 -29.03
C VAL A 347 4.59 17.26 -27.81
N GLN A 348 5.63 16.46 -27.81
CA GLN A 348 6.63 16.43 -26.75
C GLN A 348 7.30 17.81 -26.57
N ALA A 349 7.76 18.43 -27.66
CA ALA A 349 8.37 19.76 -27.63
C ALA A 349 7.40 20.86 -27.16
N MET A 350 6.15 20.86 -27.64
CA MET A 350 5.12 21.83 -27.23
C MET A 350 4.75 21.72 -25.74
N THR A 351 4.91 20.57 -25.15
CA THR A 351 4.63 20.29 -23.73
C THR A 351 5.84 20.42 -22.83
N GLY A 352 7.01 20.81 -23.40
CA GLY A 352 8.26 20.97 -22.65
C GLY A 352 8.95 19.64 -22.33
N GLN A 353 8.56 18.55 -23.00
CA GLN A 353 9.23 17.24 -22.89
C GLN A 353 10.27 17.12 -23.99
N SER A 354 11.54 17.27 -23.68
CA SER A 354 12.61 17.10 -24.66
C SER A 354 13.03 15.62 -24.75
N LEU A 355 13.19 15.13 -25.99
CA LEU A 355 13.73 13.79 -26.22
C LEU A 355 15.25 13.69 -25.93
N HIS A 356 15.92 14.82 -25.77
CA HIS A 356 17.37 14.93 -25.57
C HIS A 356 17.71 15.46 -24.17
N ASP A 357 16.72 15.62 -23.29
CA ASP A 357 16.93 16.10 -21.94
C ASP A 357 17.02 14.89 -20.99
N ASP A 358 18.11 14.80 -20.24
CA ASP A 358 18.31 13.77 -19.22
C ASP A 358 17.47 14.04 -17.96
N ALA A 359 16.77 15.17 -17.89
CA ALA A 359 15.87 15.47 -16.79
C ALA A 359 14.68 14.52 -16.77
N PRO A 360 14.30 13.99 -15.59
CA PRO A 360 13.13 13.12 -15.49
C PRO A 360 11.87 13.92 -15.88
N PRO A 361 10.93 13.31 -16.61
CA PRO A 361 9.71 13.98 -17.10
C PRO A 361 8.79 14.44 -15.98
N ARG A 362 8.94 13.88 -14.79
CA ARG A 362 8.26 14.28 -13.56
C ARG A 362 9.27 14.32 -12.40
N PRO A 363 9.02 15.14 -11.36
CA PRO A 363 9.91 15.20 -10.21
C PRO A 363 10.08 13.85 -9.54
N ARG A 364 11.31 13.54 -9.16
CA ARG A 364 11.69 12.38 -8.37
C ARG A 364 12.21 12.85 -7.01
N PRO A 365 11.38 12.76 -5.95
CA PRO A 365 11.76 13.30 -4.63
C PRO A 365 13.04 12.71 -4.06
N SER A 366 13.34 11.43 -4.37
CA SER A 366 14.56 10.74 -3.93
C SER A 366 15.85 11.24 -4.60
N GLU A 367 15.76 11.98 -5.71
CA GLU A 367 16.90 12.48 -6.46
C GLU A 367 17.28 13.92 -6.11
N THR A 368 16.50 14.59 -5.25
CA THR A 368 16.76 15.98 -4.85
C THR A 368 18.00 16.09 -3.96
N PRO A 369 18.75 17.22 -4.04
CA PRO A 369 19.90 17.46 -3.15
C PRO A 369 19.51 17.42 -1.66
N GLU A 370 18.34 17.95 -1.33
CA GLU A 370 17.80 18.00 0.04
C GLU A 370 17.55 16.58 0.57
N HIS A 371 16.99 15.71 -0.26
CA HIS A 371 16.78 14.32 0.13
C HIS A 371 18.12 13.59 0.35
N ARG A 372 19.09 13.79 -0.53
CA ARG A 372 20.42 13.19 -0.38
C ARG A 372 21.11 13.63 0.91
N GLN A 373 20.97 14.91 1.27
CA GLN A 373 21.51 15.43 2.52
C GLN A 373 20.78 14.84 3.74
N TYR A 374 19.46 14.77 3.70
CA TYR A 374 18.64 14.14 4.73
C TYR A 374 19.05 12.68 4.95
N LEU A 375 19.13 11.90 3.86
CA LEU A 375 19.51 10.49 3.92
C LEU A 375 20.92 10.29 4.52
N ALA A 376 21.89 11.10 4.10
CA ALA A 376 23.25 11.04 4.65
C ALA A 376 23.28 11.32 6.17
N GLN A 377 22.49 12.29 6.64
CA GLN A 377 22.37 12.60 8.06
C GLN A 377 21.73 11.46 8.85
N GLU A 378 20.64 10.88 8.33
CA GLU A 378 19.94 9.78 9.00
C GLU A 378 20.78 8.49 9.01
N LEU A 379 21.50 8.18 7.94
CA LEU A 379 22.42 7.04 7.92
C LEU A 379 23.56 7.22 8.94
N THR A 380 24.17 8.41 9.01
CA THR A 380 25.20 8.72 10.02
C THR A 380 24.66 8.57 11.45
N ARG A 381 23.41 8.98 11.70
CA ARG A 381 22.75 8.79 12.98
C ARG A 381 22.50 7.30 13.30
N LEU A 382 22.04 6.53 12.31
CA LEU A 382 21.86 5.09 12.45
C LEU A 382 23.17 4.37 12.75
N GLU A 383 24.27 4.74 12.05
CA GLU A 383 25.61 4.21 12.30
C GLU A 383 26.09 4.52 13.74
N ALA A 384 25.83 5.73 14.24
CA ALA A 384 26.17 6.10 15.62
C ALA A 384 25.38 5.27 16.65
N ASP A 385 24.13 4.93 16.37
CA ASP A 385 23.28 4.12 17.23
C ASP A 385 23.75 2.64 17.32
N ILE A 386 24.58 2.18 16.39
CA ILE A 386 25.20 0.84 16.46
C ILE A 386 25.99 0.67 17.77
N HIS A 387 26.62 1.75 18.24
CA HIS A 387 27.45 1.73 19.46
C HIS A 387 26.70 2.21 20.71
N SER A 388 25.38 2.44 20.61
CA SER A 388 24.53 2.91 21.70
C SER A 388 23.62 1.80 22.22
N GLY A 389 23.39 1.77 23.53
CA GLY A 389 22.47 0.85 24.17
C GLY A 389 23.08 0.14 25.37
N GLY A 390 22.43 -0.92 25.83
CA GLY A 390 22.82 -1.73 26.97
C GLY A 390 22.41 -3.20 26.79
N LEU A 391 22.01 -3.83 27.89
CA LEU A 391 21.71 -5.26 27.95
C LEU A 391 20.54 -5.64 27.02
N ALA A 392 19.47 -4.85 27.00
CA ALA A 392 18.29 -5.15 26.19
C ALA A 392 18.60 -5.12 24.69
N GLU A 393 19.36 -4.11 24.22
CA GLU A 393 19.82 -4.02 22.84
C GLU A 393 20.73 -5.19 22.47
N ALA A 394 21.67 -5.53 23.34
CA ALA A 394 22.60 -6.66 23.13
C ALA A 394 21.85 -7.99 22.97
N VAL A 395 20.85 -8.25 23.82
CA VAL A 395 20.02 -9.47 23.75
C VAL A 395 19.23 -9.53 22.45
N ILE A 396 18.58 -8.45 22.07
CA ILE A 396 17.77 -8.39 20.84
C ILE A 396 18.66 -8.59 19.61
N ARG A 397 19.86 -7.97 19.56
CA ARG A 397 20.83 -8.17 18.48
C ARG A 397 21.28 -9.62 18.37
N ALA A 398 21.61 -10.24 19.51
CA ALA A 398 22.00 -11.62 19.57
C ALA A 398 20.91 -12.57 19.05
N LEU A 399 19.67 -12.39 19.49
CA LEU A 399 18.52 -13.17 19.02
C LEU A 399 18.31 -12.99 17.52
N PHE A 400 18.28 -11.75 17.03
CA PHE A 400 18.10 -11.49 15.59
C PHE A 400 19.22 -12.09 14.75
N PHE A 401 20.46 -12.05 15.22
CA PHE A 401 21.58 -12.64 14.49
C PHE A 401 21.44 -14.15 14.33
N VAL A 402 21.05 -14.86 15.38
CA VAL A 402 20.85 -16.31 15.32
C VAL A 402 19.62 -16.66 14.48
N LEU A 403 18.49 -15.98 14.73
CA LEU A 403 17.22 -16.26 14.06
C LEU A 403 17.19 -15.85 12.59
N ALA A 404 17.98 -14.85 12.17
CA ALA A 404 18.13 -14.48 10.76
C ALA A 404 18.71 -15.60 9.89
N ALA A 405 19.25 -16.67 10.47
CA ALA A 405 19.65 -17.86 9.74
C ALA A 405 18.45 -18.59 9.09
N ARG A 406 17.25 -18.41 9.62
CA ARG A 406 16.01 -19.02 9.10
C ARG A 406 15.42 -18.29 7.90
N GLY A 407 15.83 -17.06 7.64
CA GLY A 407 15.39 -16.27 6.47
C GLY A 407 13.97 -15.69 6.55
N GLU A 408 13.16 -16.09 7.53
CA GLU A 408 11.75 -15.71 7.68
C GLU A 408 11.48 -15.11 9.05
N ALA A 409 10.60 -14.09 9.11
CA ALA A 409 10.12 -13.57 10.38
C ALA A 409 8.92 -14.40 10.86
N ASP A 410 9.08 -15.04 12.02
CA ASP A 410 8.02 -15.82 12.68
C ASP A 410 7.63 -15.12 13.99
N GLY A 411 6.33 -14.95 14.23
CA GLY A 411 5.79 -14.35 15.46
C GLY A 411 6.20 -15.07 16.75
N ARG A 412 6.59 -16.34 16.68
CA ARG A 412 7.15 -17.09 17.81
C ARG A 412 8.43 -16.46 18.31
N HIS A 413 9.28 -15.95 17.41
CA HIS A 413 10.55 -15.33 17.76
C HIS A 413 10.36 -14.01 18.53
N PHE A 414 9.35 -13.22 18.15
CA PHE A 414 9.00 -12.01 18.89
C PHE A 414 8.55 -12.33 20.32
N ARG A 415 7.67 -13.33 20.49
CA ARG A 415 7.19 -13.76 21.82
C ARG A 415 8.32 -14.30 22.69
N HIS A 416 9.27 -15.04 22.13
CA HIS A 416 10.45 -15.51 22.85
C HIS A 416 11.36 -14.33 23.25
N ALA A 417 11.61 -13.37 22.36
CA ALA A 417 12.37 -12.18 22.68
C ALA A 417 11.70 -11.36 23.81
N GLU A 418 10.37 -11.21 23.77
CA GLU A 418 9.61 -10.56 24.83
C GLU A 418 9.77 -11.27 26.17
N GLN A 419 9.62 -12.59 26.21
CA GLN A 419 9.75 -13.38 27.44
C GLN A 419 11.12 -13.25 28.07
N LEU A 420 12.19 -13.16 27.26
CA LEU A 420 13.56 -13.03 27.75
C LEU A 420 13.88 -11.63 28.27
N VAL A 421 13.43 -10.61 27.55
CA VAL A 421 13.80 -9.22 27.86
C VAL A 421 12.91 -8.62 28.95
N ARG A 422 11.66 -9.04 29.05
CA ARG A 422 10.67 -8.51 29.99
C ARG A 422 11.10 -8.52 31.47
N PRO A 423 11.76 -9.58 32.02
CA PRO A 423 12.23 -9.58 33.41
C PRO A 423 13.31 -8.53 33.68
N HIS A 424 14.05 -8.12 32.66
CA HIS A 424 15.18 -7.17 32.77
C HIS A 424 14.79 -5.70 32.49
N LEU A 425 13.56 -5.43 32.03
CA LEU A 425 13.07 -4.07 31.74
C LEU A 425 12.34 -3.41 32.93
N GLY A 426 12.26 -4.11 34.09
CA GLY A 426 11.70 -3.58 35.33
C GLY A 426 10.17 -3.69 35.42
N SER A 427 9.62 -3.17 36.56
CA SER A 427 8.19 -3.25 36.88
C SER A 427 7.28 -2.40 35.99
N ASP A 428 7.84 -1.41 35.31
CA ASP A 428 7.12 -0.46 34.43
C ASP A 428 7.32 -0.81 32.95
N PHE A 429 7.26 -2.13 32.62
CA PHE A 429 7.39 -2.61 31.26
C PHE A 429 6.34 -1.98 30.34
N ASP A 430 6.81 -1.19 29.38
CA ASP A 430 5.99 -0.61 28.31
C ASP A 430 6.14 -1.41 27.02
N MET A 431 5.09 -2.10 26.60
CA MET A 431 5.06 -2.88 25.37
C MET A 431 5.35 -2.03 24.13
N GLN A 432 4.90 -0.79 24.11
CA GLN A 432 5.13 0.10 22.96
C GLN A 432 6.62 0.48 22.87
N ALA A 433 7.24 0.82 24.00
CA ALA A 433 8.67 1.08 24.07
C ALA A 433 9.49 -0.16 23.65
N PHE A 434 9.07 -1.35 24.06
CA PHE A 434 9.71 -2.59 23.66
C PHE A 434 9.60 -2.86 22.15
N ARG A 435 8.41 -2.65 21.54
CA ARG A 435 8.23 -2.76 20.08
C ARG A 435 9.14 -1.78 19.33
N HIS A 436 9.25 -0.54 19.80
CA HIS A 436 10.18 0.43 19.24
C HIS A 436 11.63 -0.02 19.32
N LEU A 437 12.03 -0.57 20.47
CA LEU A 437 13.37 -1.11 20.67
C LEU A 437 13.67 -2.25 19.69
N VAL A 438 12.76 -3.22 19.59
CA VAL A 438 12.86 -4.35 18.66
C VAL A 438 12.99 -3.87 17.22
N ARG A 439 12.10 -2.97 16.75
CA ARG A 439 12.16 -2.38 15.40
C ARG A 439 13.49 -1.66 15.16
N ARG A 440 13.97 -0.89 16.13
CA ARG A 440 15.23 -0.14 16.01
C ARG A 440 16.42 -1.09 15.86
N GLN A 441 16.53 -2.13 16.68
CA GLN A 441 17.62 -3.09 16.57
C GLN A 441 17.54 -3.90 15.26
N ALA A 442 16.34 -4.29 14.83
CA ALA A 442 16.14 -4.94 13.56
C ALA A 442 16.54 -4.04 12.35
N LEU A 443 16.27 -2.73 12.43
CA LEU A 443 16.72 -1.75 11.42
C LEU A 443 18.26 -1.68 11.37
N LEU A 444 18.93 -1.58 12.51
CA LEU A 444 20.39 -1.57 12.57
C LEU A 444 20.99 -2.85 11.99
N MET A 445 20.43 -4.01 12.32
CA MET A 445 20.84 -5.31 11.76
C MET A 445 20.66 -5.36 10.23
N ARG A 446 19.71 -4.65 9.68
CA ARG A 446 19.54 -4.52 8.21
C ARG A 446 20.57 -3.59 7.58
N LEU A 447 20.98 -2.55 8.30
CA LEU A 447 21.95 -1.57 7.79
C LEU A 447 23.34 -2.19 7.69
N ASP A 448 23.85 -2.78 8.80
CA ASP A 448 25.15 -3.44 8.87
C ASP A 448 25.14 -4.51 9.97
N GLN A 449 24.80 -5.75 9.58
CA GLN A 449 24.73 -6.87 10.51
C GLN A 449 26.03 -7.12 11.25
N ASP A 450 27.17 -7.06 10.53
CA ASP A 450 28.48 -7.43 11.09
C ASP A 450 28.93 -6.37 12.10
N ALA A 451 28.79 -5.09 11.79
CA ALA A 451 29.10 -4.00 12.72
C ALA A 451 28.20 -4.07 13.98
N VAL A 452 26.89 -4.32 13.81
CA VAL A 452 25.92 -4.38 14.92
C VAL A 452 26.20 -5.54 15.86
N VAL A 453 26.52 -6.71 15.34
CA VAL A 453 26.88 -7.90 16.13
C VAL A 453 28.22 -7.70 16.83
N SER A 454 29.21 -7.15 16.12
CA SER A 454 30.53 -6.88 16.70
C SER A 454 30.51 -5.82 17.81
N ALA A 455 29.50 -4.95 17.85
CA ALA A 455 29.32 -3.94 18.89
C ALA A 455 28.77 -4.51 20.22
N ILE A 456 28.24 -5.74 20.25
CA ILE A 456 27.61 -6.35 21.46
C ILE A 456 28.50 -6.25 22.70
N PRO A 457 29.80 -6.61 22.70
CA PRO A 457 30.62 -6.51 23.91
C PRO A 457 30.71 -5.08 24.45
N GLY A 458 30.75 -4.08 23.56
CA GLY A 458 30.81 -2.67 23.95
C GLY A 458 29.56 -2.17 24.67
N LEU A 459 28.37 -2.71 24.32
CA LEU A 459 27.10 -2.37 24.98
C LEU A 459 26.98 -2.90 26.39
N LEU A 460 27.79 -3.93 26.75
CA LEU A 460 27.75 -4.63 28.02
C LEU A 460 28.82 -4.14 29.03
N ASN A 461 29.61 -3.10 28.67
CA ASN A 461 30.71 -2.62 29.51
C ASN A 461 30.30 -2.18 30.93
N ASP A 462 29.09 -1.68 31.12
CA ASP A 462 28.57 -1.18 32.38
C ASP A 462 27.64 -2.20 33.09
N ILE A 463 27.54 -3.43 32.58
CA ILE A 463 26.68 -4.50 33.10
C ILE A 463 27.46 -5.41 34.01
N ALA A 464 26.82 -5.88 35.09
CA ALA A 464 27.46 -6.78 36.02
C ALA A 464 27.82 -8.15 35.40
N PRO A 465 29.02 -8.72 35.66
CA PRO A 465 29.43 -9.99 35.07
C PRO A 465 28.45 -11.15 35.28
N ASP A 466 27.82 -11.23 36.47
CA ASP A 466 26.83 -12.26 36.78
C ASP A 466 25.57 -12.14 35.90
N GLU A 467 25.14 -10.91 35.61
CA GLU A 467 23.99 -10.63 34.75
C GLU A 467 24.29 -10.97 33.27
N ILE A 468 25.52 -10.66 32.81
CA ILE A 468 25.97 -11.04 31.45
C ILE A 468 25.92 -12.56 31.28
N ARG A 469 26.43 -13.32 32.24
CA ARG A 469 26.42 -14.80 32.17
C ARG A 469 25.01 -15.36 32.20
N GLN A 470 24.16 -14.87 33.11
CA GLN A 470 22.78 -15.31 33.21
C GLN A 470 22.01 -15.10 31.89
N VAL A 471 22.20 -13.96 31.25
CA VAL A 471 21.54 -13.64 29.98
C VAL A 471 22.09 -14.48 28.83
N ALA A 472 23.40 -14.74 28.79
CA ALA A 472 24.01 -15.62 27.80
C ALA A 472 23.44 -17.05 27.87
N GLU A 473 23.32 -17.59 29.10
CA GLU A 473 22.69 -18.91 29.33
C GLU A 473 21.23 -18.95 28.89
N MET A 474 20.47 -17.89 29.17
CA MET A 474 19.06 -17.78 28.71
C MET A 474 18.93 -17.74 27.18
N ILE A 475 19.79 -17.01 26.47
CA ILE A 475 19.80 -17.00 25.01
C ILE A 475 20.01 -18.40 24.45
N VAL A 476 21.02 -19.12 24.98
CA VAL A 476 21.31 -20.50 24.58
C VAL A 476 20.11 -21.42 24.86
N GLN A 477 19.48 -21.30 26.02
CA GLN A 477 18.32 -22.11 26.40
C GLN A 477 17.11 -21.85 25.50
N VAL A 478 16.80 -20.58 25.18
CA VAL A 478 15.63 -20.21 24.37
C VAL A 478 15.82 -20.62 22.91
N VAL A 479 17.00 -20.37 22.36
CA VAL A 479 17.28 -20.77 20.97
C VAL A 479 17.39 -22.30 20.86
N GLY A 480 17.97 -22.96 21.85
CA GLY A 480 18.14 -24.41 21.89
C GLY A 480 16.88 -25.22 22.26
N SER A 481 15.82 -24.57 22.77
CA SER A 481 14.55 -25.25 23.11
C SER A 481 13.61 -25.45 21.92
N SER A 482 13.84 -24.78 20.79
CA SER A 482 13.14 -25.02 19.53
C SER A 482 13.86 -26.16 18.77
N ASP A 483 13.08 -27.02 18.09
CA ASP A 483 13.51 -28.18 17.30
C ASP A 483 14.89 -28.06 16.63
N VAL A 484 15.52 -29.16 16.31
CA VAL A 484 16.91 -29.33 15.83
C VAL A 484 17.44 -28.08 15.08
N LEU A 485 18.40 -27.38 15.71
CA LEU A 485 19.08 -26.22 15.13
C LEU A 485 19.79 -26.62 13.84
N SER A 486 19.70 -25.80 12.80
CA SER A 486 20.52 -25.95 11.61
C SER A 486 22.01 -25.70 11.92
N ALA A 487 22.92 -26.22 11.12
CA ALA A 487 24.35 -25.99 11.28
C ALA A 487 24.71 -24.48 11.26
N GLN A 488 23.95 -23.65 10.53
CA GLN A 488 24.15 -22.21 10.50
C GLN A 488 23.68 -21.51 11.78
N GLU A 489 22.55 -21.92 12.33
CA GLU A 489 22.06 -21.40 13.62
C GLU A 489 23.02 -21.75 14.75
N GLN A 490 23.51 -22.98 14.77
CA GLN A 490 24.49 -23.43 15.74
C GLN A 490 25.78 -22.61 15.68
N ALA A 491 26.33 -22.37 14.49
CA ALA A 491 27.54 -21.56 14.31
C ALA A 491 27.32 -20.10 14.76
N ARG A 492 26.16 -19.52 14.48
CA ARG A 492 25.83 -18.16 14.93
C ARG A 492 25.63 -18.10 16.46
N LEU A 493 25.03 -19.11 17.05
CA LEU A 493 24.88 -19.21 18.51
C LEU A 493 26.23 -19.29 19.22
N GLU A 494 27.17 -20.07 18.70
CA GLU A 494 28.55 -20.15 19.20
C GLU A 494 29.26 -18.79 19.07
N GLN A 495 29.08 -18.07 17.99
CA GLN A 495 29.63 -16.71 17.82
C GLN A 495 29.04 -15.73 18.84
N VAL A 496 27.72 -15.77 19.11
CA VAL A 496 27.07 -14.95 20.13
C VAL A 496 27.63 -15.28 21.51
N ALA A 497 27.74 -16.57 21.86
CA ALA A 497 28.33 -17.01 23.15
C ALA A 497 29.74 -16.44 23.35
N ALA A 498 30.60 -16.51 22.33
CA ALA A 498 31.95 -15.95 22.39
C ALA A 498 31.97 -14.42 22.59
N LEU A 499 31.01 -13.66 22.02
CA LEU A 499 30.88 -12.21 22.22
C LEU A 499 30.46 -11.87 23.66
N PHE A 500 29.55 -12.64 24.25
CA PHE A 500 29.16 -12.46 25.65
C PHE A 500 30.29 -12.87 26.64
N GLU A 501 31.04 -13.94 26.36
CA GLU A 501 32.25 -14.29 27.11
C GLU A 501 33.32 -13.19 27.06
N GLN A 502 33.54 -12.60 25.89
CA GLN A 502 34.41 -11.44 25.72
C GLN A 502 33.97 -10.26 26.58
N ALA A 503 32.66 -9.97 26.64
CA ALA A 503 32.08 -8.90 27.46
C ALA A 503 32.29 -9.20 28.97
N ASP A 504 32.04 -10.45 29.43
CA ASP A 504 32.27 -10.87 30.81
C ASP A 504 33.74 -10.68 31.23
N HIS A 505 34.69 -11.09 30.39
CA HIS A 505 36.12 -10.87 30.63
C HIS A 505 36.48 -9.38 30.68
N GLN A 506 35.90 -8.54 29.84
CA GLN A 506 36.14 -7.09 29.85
C GLN A 506 35.57 -6.42 31.11
N ALA A 507 34.38 -6.85 31.58
CA ALA A 507 33.76 -6.34 32.80
C ALA A 507 34.52 -6.79 34.09
N GLN A 508 35.22 -7.92 34.07
CA GLN A 508 36.05 -8.40 35.17
C GLN A 508 37.44 -7.74 35.20
N ALA A 509 37.91 -7.15 34.12
CA ALA A 509 39.20 -6.49 34.07
C ALA A 509 39.20 -5.22 34.95
N PRO A 510 40.25 -5.00 35.80
CA PRO A 510 40.28 -3.84 36.71
C PRO A 510 40.28 -2.56 35.91
N GLN A 511 39.18 -1.80 36.02
CA GLN A 511 39.08 -0.47 35.43
C GLN A 511 40.19 0.42 35.97
N LYS A 512 41.18 0.80 35.15
CA LYS A 512 42.11 1.88 35.46
C LYS A 512 41.30 3.16 35.63
N LYS A 513 41.02 3.56 36.88
CA LYS A 513 40.45 4.86 37.20
C LYS A 513 41.32 5.95 36.57
N THR A 514 40.95 6.49 35.47
CA THR A 514 41.49 7.74 34.96
C THR A 514 41.15 8.83 35.96
N ALA A 515 42.15 9.18 36.76
CA ALA A 515 42.03 10.29 37.75
C ALA A 515 41.65 11.57 36.96
N SER A 516 40.41 12.02 37.17
CA SER A 516 39.93 13.31 36.73
C SER A 516 40.85 14.39 37.33
N LYS A 517 41.73 14.97 36.53
CA LYS A 517 42.41 16.21 36.82
C LYS A 517 41.35 17.31 36.82
N THR A 518 40.86 17.67 38.02
CA THR A 518 40.08 18.89 38.24
C THR A 518 40.89 20.08 37.77
N PRO A 519 40.44 20.92 36.88
CA PRO A 519 41.13 22.15 36.53
C PRO A 519 41.05 23.11 37.69
N ALA A 520 42.22 23.57 38.21
CA ALA A 520 42.30 24.58 39.24
C ALA A 520 41.61 25.88 38.79
N ALA A 521 40.73 26.41 39.63
CA ALA A 521 40.04 27.67 39.42
C ALA A 521 41.04 28.82 39.32
N PRO A 522 40.87 29.75 38.37
CA PRO A 522 41.71 30.93 38.28
C PRO A 522 41.43 31.89 39.47
N ARG A 523 42.53 32.26 40.20
CA ARG A 523 42.52 33.26 41.25
C ARG A 523 42.10 34.62 40.65
N THR A 524 40.99 35.15 41.14
CA THR A 524 40.58 36.55 40.94
C THR A 524 41.52 37.49 41.64
N SER A 525 42.31 38.27 40.89
CA SER A 525 43.00 39.45 41.38
C SER A 525 42.00 40.62 41.50
N GLN A 526 41.73 41.03 42.74
CA GLN A 526 41.10 42.33 43.03
C GLN A 526 42.05 43.47 42.66
N THR A 527 41.66 44.34 41.77
CA THR A 527 42.22 45.68 41.65
C THR A 527 41.16 46.72 41.93
N ARG A 528 41.52 47.55 42.87
CA ARG A 528 40.77 48.65 43.44
C ARG A 528 40.61 49.83 42.48
N ARG A 529 39.41 50.42 42.55
CA ARG A 529 39.05 51.86 42.50
C ARG A 529 39.80 52.81 41.55
N GLY A 530 39.03 53.46 40.74
CA GLY A 530 39.26 54.84 40.28
C GLY A 530 37.93 55.53 40.00
N LYS A 531 37.55 56.47 40.85
CA LYS A 531 36.47 57.44 40.65
C LYS A 531 36.90 58.50 39.62
N GLY A 532 35.95 58.95 38.81
CA GLY A 532 36.14 60.25 38.15
C GLY A 532 35.14 60.53 37.03
N LYS A 533 34.15 61.35 37.40
CA LYS A 533 33.26 62.22 36.63
C LYS A 533 32.33 61.61 35.58
#